data_8415d2445c2e19c2a3d2c4d96fd098d4
#
_entry.id   8415d2445c2e19c2a3d2c4d96fd098d4
#
_cell.length_a   1.000
_cell.length_b   1.000
_cell.length_c   1.000
_cell.angle_alpha   90.00
_cell.angle_beta   90.00
_cell.angle_gamma   90.00
#
_symmetry.space_group_name_H-M   'P 1'
#
loop_
_entity.id
_entity.type
_entity.pdbx_description
1 polymer ?
#
loop_
_entity_poly.entity_id
_entity_poly.type
_entity_poly.pdbx_seq_one_letter_code
_entity_poly.pdbx_strand_id
1 'polypeptide(L)'
;MENKISQHPLDEFIRQDRMPHIWCPGCGLGTVFSGLLNAIIKSSASDVALCDEPRPVGRETSPAGGGIDLNKVAIVSGIGCTGRIAGYVRFDGFHTTHGRAIPFATGLKLARPDLKVIVVSGEGDLFSIGGNHFIHAGRRNVDLTVVCVNNSNYGMTGGQCSATTPVRAVTTTTPFGNFEAPFSLPHIAAAVGAVYVARWTAFHAQKMQASIARAIQKKGFSFVEIMSPCPTYYARMNKLGTGLDMMKFYKDNTVIANEVKLEDISITRGGKIVIGDFIDKDRPTFNDLVEEMTCKFTPAGHAKPSGEDKQKLELH
;
A
#
# COMPACT_ATOMS: atom_id res chain seq x y z
N MET A 1 -17.67 26.97 30.37
CA MET A 1 -17.87 26.70 28.92
C MET A 1 -16.85 25.65 28.52
N GLU A 2 -17.26 24.40 28.48
CA GLU A 2 -16.40 23.35 27.91
C GLU A 2 -16.17 23.65 26.44
N ASN A 3 -14.93 23.95 26.07
CA ASN A 3 -14.51 24.02 24.68
C ASN A 3 -14.74 22.61 24.07
N LYS A 4 -15.88 22.40 23.44
CA LYS A 4 -16.06 21.25 22.56
C LYS A 4 -15.13 21.45 21.36
N ILE A 5 -13.93 20.92 21.47
CA ILE A 5 -13.05 20.71 20.32
C ILE A 5 -13.86 19.85 19.37
N SER A 6 -14.19 20.39 18.18
CA SER A 6 -14.90 19.61 17.17
C SER A 6 -14.02 18.41 16.83
N GLN A 7 -14.53 17.21 17.04
CA GLN A 7 -13.81 15.98 16.69
C GLN A 7 -13.55 15.96 15.19
N HIS A 8 -12.29 15.69 14.80
CA HIS A 8 -11.96 15.52 13.39
C HIS A 8 -12.60 14.21 12.87
N PRO A 9 -13.16 14.16 11.65
CA PRO A 9 -13.84 12.96 11.13
C PRO A 9 -13.01 11.67 11.14
N LEU A 10 -11.67 11.77 11.15
CA LEU A 10 -10.79 10.62 11.25
C LEU A 10 -10.53 10.14 12.67
N ASP A 11 -10.92 10.89 13.70
CA ASP A 11 -10.59 10.56 15.11
C ASP A 11 -11.20 9.24 15.56
N GLU A 12 -12.36 8.86 15.03
CA GLU A 12 -13.00 7.58 15.30
C GLU A 12 -12.19 6.37 14.80
N PHE A 13 -11.32 6.57 13.79
CA PHE A 13 -10.49 5.51 13.20
C PHE A 13 -9.06 5.49 13.74
N ILE A 14 -8.72 6.43 14.64
CA ILE A 14 -7.38 6.60 15.20
C ILE A 14 -7.35 6.20 16.68
N ARG A 15 -6.31 5.50 17.09
CA ARG A 15 -6.04 5.21 18.50
C ARG A 15 -5.49 6.46 19.17
N GLN A 16 -6.37 7.23 19.77
CA GLN A 16 -6.05 8.49 20.46
C GLN A 16 -5.07 8.28 21.64
N ASP A 17 -5.16 7.12 22.29
CA ASP A 17 -4.25 6.69 23.36
C ASP A 17 -2.78 6.53 22.91
N ARG A 18 -2.54 6.51 21.61
CA ARG A 18 -1.22 6.37 20.99
C ARG A 18 -0.74 7.61 20.24
N MET A 19 -1.44 8.72 20.40
CA MET A 19 -1.02 10.02 19.87
C MET A 19 -0.29 10.84 20.95
N PRO A 20 0.67 11.68 20.57
CA PRO A 20 1.14 11.97 19.22
C PRO A 20 1.95 10.80 18.61
N HIS A 21 1.91 10.70 17.27
CA HIS A 21 2.70 9.72 16.55
C HIS A 21 4.20 9.99 16.63
N ILE A 22 5.03 8.96 16.40
CA ILE A 22 6.50 9.05 16.53
C ILE A 22 7.22 9.59 15.29
N TRP A 23 6.52 9.89 14.20
CA TRP A 23 7.15 10.35 12.96
C TRP A 23 7.76 11.74 13.11
N CYS A 24 8.88 11.96 12.42
CA CYS A 24 9.62 13.21 12.47
C CYS A 24 8.79 14.39 11.90
N PRO A 25 9.01 15.62 12.41
CA PRO A 25 8.44 16.83 11.80
C PRO A 25 8.82 16.94 10.32
N GLY A 26 7.84 17.21 9.45
CA GLY A 26 8.05 17.31 8.00
C GLY A 26 8.17 15.95 7.27
N CYS A 27 8.03 14.82 7.99
CA CYS A 27 7.93 13.51 7.37
C CYS A 27 6.59 13.36 6.62
N GLY A 28 6.62 12.80 5.42
CA GLY A 28 5.41 12.61 4.61
C GLY A 28 4.44 11.54 5.13
N LEU A 29 4.83 10.74 6.14
CA LEU A 29 4.01 9.65 6.66
C LEU A 29 2.68 10.11 7.28
N GLY A 30 2.62 11.31 7.87
CA GLY A 30 1.36 11.87 8.34
C GLY A 30 0.35 12.07 7.20
N THR A 31 0.80 12.60 6.06
CA THR A 31 -0.03 12.76 4.86
C THR A 31 -0.46 11.40 4.30
N VAL A 32 0.46 10.44 4.25
CA VAL A 32 0.14 9.07 3.80
C VAL A 32 -0.88 8.40 4.71
N PHE A 33 -0.73 8.55 6.02
CA PHE A 33 -1.65 8.02 7.02
C PHE A 33 -3.07 8.58 6.85
N SER A 34 -3.20 9.92 6.77
CA SER A 34 -4.49 10.55 6.49
C SER A 34 -5.08 10.12 5.16
N GLY A 35 -4.26 10.05 4.10
CA GLY A 35 -4.68 9.59 2.78
C GLY A 35 -5.18 8.14 2.78
N LEU A 36 -4.51 7.25 3.51
CA LEU A 36 -4.92 5.85 3.68
C LEU A 36 -6.27 5.74 4.38
N LEU A 37 -6.45 6.43 5.53
CA LEU A 37 -7.72 6.42 6.27
C LEU A 37 -8.87 6.94 5.42
N ASN A 38 -8.68 8.08 4.76
CA ASN A 38 -9.69 8.62 3.85
C ASN A 38 -10.00 7.68 2.67
N ALA A 39 -9.00 6.97 2.14
CA ALA A 39 -9.21 5.99 1.08
C ALA A 39 -10.06 4.80 1.56
N ILE A 40 -9.79 4.28 2.77
CA ILE A 40 -10.56 3.19 3.38
C ILE A 40 -12.01 3.62 3.60
N ILE A 41 -12.23 4.80 4.21
CA ILE A 41 -13.57 5.33 4.50
C ILE A 41 -14.35 5.58 3.20
N LYS A 42 -13.73 6.21 2.21
CA LYS A 42 -14.36 6.41 0.89
C LYS A 42 -14.72 5.10 0.20
N SER A 43 -13.91 4.07 0.38
CA SER A 43 -14.19 2.75 -0.20
C SER A 43 -15.39 2.04 0.46
N SER A 44 -15.82 2.48 1.65
CA SER A 44 -17.00 1.94 2.33
C SER A 44 -18.33 2.55 1.86
N ALA A 45 -18.30 3.72 1.23
CA ALA A 45 -19.50 4.35 0.70
C ALA A 45 -19.94 3.69 -0.62
N SER A 46 -21.23 3.39 -0.75
CA SER A 46 -21.81 2.74 -1.94
C SER A 46 -21.81 3.61 -3.20
N ASP A 47 -21.65 4.94 -3.05
CA ASP A 47 -21.75 5.92 -4.14
C ASP A 47 -20.46 6.71 -4.35
N VAL A 48 -19.33 6.02 -4.50
CA VAL A 48 -18.08 6.75 -4.76
C VAL A 48 -17.93 7.06 -6.24
N ALA A 49 -18.28 8.28 -6.63
CA ALA A 49 -17.69 8.93 -7.80
C ALA A 49 -16.19 9.12 -7.53
N LEU A 50 -15.39 8.12 -7.90
CA LEU A 50 -13.93 8.10 -7.67
C LEU A 50 -13.24 8.95 -8.71
N CYS A 51 -13.39 10.25 -8.74
CA CYS A 51 -12.62 11.26 -9.49
C CYS A 51 -13.48 12.16 -10.39
N ASP A 52 -13.14 13.45 -10.40
CA ASP A 52 -13.63 14.49 -11.32
C ASP A 52 -13.06 14.38 -12.76
N GLU A 53 -12.49 13.24 -13.16
CA GLU A 53 -11.99 13.06 -14.53
C GLU A 53 -12.86 12.07 -15.30
N PRO A 54 -13.22 12.39 -16.58
CA PRO A 54 -14.03 11.52 -17.40
C PRO A 54 -13.30 10.18 -17.66
N ARG A 55 -13.95 9.07 -17.34
CA ARG A 55 -13.46 7.73 -17.64
C ARG A 55 -13.37 7.52 -19.14
N PRO A 56 -12.36 6.81 -19.65
CA PRO A 56 -12.37 6.34 -21.03
C PRO A 56 -13.63 5.48 -21.28
N VAL A 57 -14.35 5.83 -22.33
CA VAL A 57 -15.57 5.13 -22.74
C VAL A 57 -15.19 3.70 -23.15
N GLY A 58 -15.75 2.68 -22.48
CA GLY A 58 -15.63 1.28 -22.93
C GLY A 58 -15.16 0.25 -21.89
N ARG A 59 -14.83 0.62 -20.63
CA ARG A 59 -14.56 -0.37 -19.57
C ARG A 59 -15.80 -0.62 -18.72
N GLU A 60 -16.34 -1.82 -18.84
CA GLU A 60 -17.35 -2.32 -17.89
C GLU A 60 -16.69 -2.45 -16.52
N THR A 61 -17.23 -1.71 -15.54
CA THR A 61 -16.86 -1.89 -14.12
C THR A 61 -17.46 -3.19 -13.62
N SER A 62 -16.72 -3.94 -12.81
CA SER A 62 -17.27 -5.09 -12.08
C SER A 62 -18.63 -4.73 -11.48
N PRO A 63 -19.65 -5.55 -11.69
CA PRO A 63 -20.98 -5.29 -11.16
C PRO A 63 -20.98 -5.68 -9.70
N ALA A 64 -20.89 -4.72 -8.82
CA ALA A 64 -21.49 -4.75 -7.49
C ALA A 64 -21.14 -3.43 -6.78
N GLY A 65 -22.03 -2.49 -6.84
CA GLY A 65 -21.97 -1.22 -6.10
C GLY A 65 -22.20 -1.42 -4.60
N GLY A 66 -21.39 -2.25 -3.95
CA GLY A 66 -21.35 -2.37 -2.50
C GLY A 66 -20.02 -1.83 -2.01
N GLY A 67 -20.01 -0.81 -1.14
CA GLY A 67 -18.82 -0.38 -0.43
C GLY A 67 -18.23 -1.52 0.42
N ILE A 68 -16.97 -1.38 0.84
CA ILE A 68 -16.35 -2.36 1.76
C ILE A 68 -16.95 -2.20 3.17
N ASP A 69 -17.11 -3.31 3.87
CA ASP A 69 -17.48 -3.32 5.29
C ASP A 69 -16.25 -2.93 6.13
N LEU A 70 -16.30 -1.81 6.84
CA LEU A 70 -15.20 -1.33 7.68
C LEU A 70 -14.84 -2.30 8.82
N ASN A 71 -15.79 -3.12 9.28
CA ASN A 71 -15.54 -4.16 10.29
C ASN A 71 -14.77 -5.36 9.71
N LYS A 72 -14.62 -5.42 8.39
CA LYS A 72 -13.86 -6.45 7.68
C LYS A 72 -12.53 -5.94 7.11
N VAL A 73 -12.05 -4.79 7.58
CA VAL A 73 -10.75 -4.25 7.19
C VAL A 73 -9.68 -4.71 8.17
N ALA A 74 -8.60 -5.30 7.65
CA ALA A 74 -7.43 -5.66 8.42
C ALA A 74 -6.17 -4.99 7.86
N ILE A 75 -5.40 -4.30 8.72
CA ILE A 75 -4.15 -3.61 8.37
C ILE A 75 -2.97 -4.44 8.86
N VAL A 76 -2.15 -4.92 7.94
CA VAL A 76 -0.94 -5.68 8.25
C VAL A 76 0.29 -4.84 7.91
N SER A 77 1.21 -4.69 8.85
CA SER A 77 2.46 -3.96 8.62
C SER A 77 3.68 -4.71 9.12
N GLY A 78 4.82 -4.45 8.49
CA GLY A 78 6.11 -4.93 8.92
C GLY A 78 6.81 -3.95 9.85
N ILE A 79 8.14 -3.85 9.79
CA ILE A 79 8.97 -3.04 10.68
C ILE A 79 9.53 -1.82 9.94
N GLY A 80 9.58 -0.70 10.63
CA GLY A 80 10.09 0.58 10.16
C GLY A 80 9.12 1.73 10.47
N CYS A 81 9.44 2.94 10.01
CA CYS A 81 8.61 4.12 10.26
C CYS A 81 7.18 3.92 9.75
N THR A 82 7.02 3.39 8.54
CA THR A 82 5.71 3.09 7.93
C THR A 82 4.97 1.97 8.67
N GLY A 83 5.69 0.98 9.15
CA GLY A 83 5.13 -0.15 9.91
C GLY A 83 4.38 0.26 11.17
N ARG A 84 4.63 1.45 11.70
CA ARG A 84 3.90 1.96 12.88
C ARG A 84 2.41 2.23 12.61
N ILE A 85 2.01 2.37 11.34
CA ILE A 85 0.63 2.69 10.94
C ILE A 85 -0.37 1.70 11.55
N ALA A 86 -0.11 0.38 11.50
CA ALA A 86 -1.01 -0.62 12.08
C ALA A 86 -1.26 -0.41 13.59
N GLY A 87 -0.33 0.21 14.30
CA GLY A 87 -0.47 0.54 15.72
C GLY A 87 -1.29 1.80 16.00
N TYR A 88 -1.58 2.63 15.01
CA TYR A 88 -2.30 3.90 15.18
C TYR A 88 -3.76 3.83 14.71
N VAL A 89 -4.17 2.78 14.02
CA VAL A 89 -5.54 2.61 13.52
C VAL A 89 -6.40 1.79 14.47
N ARG A 90 -7.72 2.01 14.42
CA ARG A 90 -8.74 1.22 15.16
C ARG A 90 -9.28 0.04 14.36
N PHE A 91 -8.87 -0.16 13.13
CA PHE A 91 -9.15 -1.41 12.39
C PHE A 91 -8.37 -2.57 13.00
N ASP A 92 -8.78 -3.79 12.68
CA ASP A 92 -7.97 -4.96 13.03
C ASP A 92 -6.56 -4.78 12.48
N GLY A 93 -5.57 -4.82 13.37
CA GLY A 93 -4.19 -4.50 13.02
C GLY A 93 -3.22 -5.57 13.47
N PHE A 94 -2.29 -5.93 12.58
CA PHE A 94 -1.22 -6.86 12.89
C PHE A 94 0.15 -6.28 12.49
N HIS A 95 1.01 -6.11 13.48
CA HIS A 95 2.38 -5.63 13.30
C HIS A 95 3.33 -6.82 13.32
N THR A 96 3.87 -7.18 12.16
CA THR A 96 4.65 -8.41 11.99
C THR A 96 6.15 -8.20 12.23
N THR A 97 6.91 -9.29 12.14
CA THR A 97 8.37 -9.28 12.04
C THR A 97 8.81 -8.61 10.74
N HIS A 98 10.01 -8.03 10.73
CA HIS A 98 10.58 -7.36 9.55
C HIS A 98 10.59 -8.24 8.31
N GLY A 99 10.04 -7.72 7.21
CA GLY A 99 9.91 -8.40 5.94
C GLY A 99 8.85 -9.50 5.88
N ARG A 100 7.96 -9.57 6.87
CA ARG A 100 6.97 -10.66 6.96
C ARG A 100 5.52 -10.19 6.87
N ALA A 101 5.27 -8.91 6.54
CA ALA A 101 3.91 -8.39 6.38
C ALA A 101 3.11 -9.17 5.32
N ILE A 102 3.69 -9.42 4.15
CA ILE A 102 3.01 -10.11 3.04
C ILE A 102 2.67 -11.57 3.35
N PRO A 103 3.57 -12.44 3.88
CA PRO A 103 3.19 -13.81 4.19
C PRO A 103 2.13 -13.91 5.29
N PHE A 104 2.17 -13.04 6.30
CA PHE A 104 1.09 -12.98 7.30
C PHE A 104 -0.23 -12.54 6.68
N ALA A 105 -0.22 -11.49 5.86
CA ALA A 105 -1.40 -11.03 5.13
C ALA A 105 -1.95 -12.11 4.20
N THR A 106 -1.06 -12.87 3.54
CA THR A 106 -1.43 -14.01 2.70
C THR A 106 -2.17 -15.08 3.51
N GLY A 107 -1.60 -15.50 4.64
CA GLY A 107 -2.24 -16.47 5.52
C GLY A 107 -3.59 -15.99 6.04
N LEU A 108 -3.68 -14.73 6.48
CA LEU A 108 -4.93 -14.12 6.92
C LEU A 108 -5.99 -14.13 5.81
N LYS A 109 -5.62 -13.71 4.58
CA LYS A 109 -6.56 -13.68 3.44
C LYS A 109 -7.04 -15.07 3.03
N LEU A 110 -6.18 -16.08 3.12
CA LEU A 110 -6.56 -17.47 2.81
C LEU A 110 -7.50 -18.05 3.88
N ALA A 111 -7.25 -17.75 5.15
CA ALA A 111 -8.08 -18.20 6.26
C ALA A 111 -9.43 -17.44 6.34
N ARG A 112 -9.43 -16.15 5.98
CA ARG A 112 -10.60 -15.27 6.02
C ARG A 112 -10.73 -14.52 4.68
N PRO A 113 -11.26 -15.19 3.64
CA PRO A 113 -11.42 -14.59 2.30
C PRO A 113 -12.33 -13.36 2.27
N ASP A 114 -13.23 -13.23 3.26
CA ASP A 114 -14.16 -12.12 3.42
C ASP A 114 -13.49 -10.82 3.89
N LEU A 115 -12.28 -10.88 4.46
CA LEU A 115 -11.57 -9.69 4.92
C LEU A 115 -10.96 -8.90 3.75
N LYS A 116 -11.00 -7.59 3.86
CA LYS A 116 -10.21 -6.68 3.06
C LYS A 116 -8.86 -6.46 3.75
N VAL A 117 -7.84 -7.15 3.27
CA VAL A 117 -6.49 -7.15 3.87
C VAL A 117 -5.62 -6.13 3.16
N ILE A 118 -5.15 -5.13 3.90
CA ILE A 118 -4.30 -4.06 3.41
C ILE A 118 -2.94 -4.16 4.09
N VAL A 119 -1.89 -4.35 3.29
CA VAL A 119 -0.50 -4.31 3.76
C VAL A 119 0.03 -2.90 3.62
N VAL A 120 0.57 -2.33 4.71
CA VAL A 120 1.17 -0.99 4.71
C VAL A 120 2.56 -1.07 5.30
N SER A 121 3.61 -0.89 4.49
CA SER A 121 4.98 -0.95 4.98
C SER A 121 5.95 -0.13 4.13
N GLY A 122 7.21 -0.03 4.56
CA GLY A 122 8.27 0.66 3.84
C GLY A 122 8.90 -0.21 2.75
N GLU A 123 9.61 0.43 1.83
CA GLU A 123 10.29 -0.23 0.71
C GLU A 123 11.35 -1.22 1.19
N GLY A 124 12.09 -0.89 2.24
CA GLY A 124 13.10 -1.79 2.80
C GLY A 124 12.51 -3.06 3.41
N ASP A 125 11.34 -2.96 4.03
CA ASP A 125 10.60 -4.08 4.59
C ASP A 125 10.02 -4.98 3.49
N LEU A 126 9.39 -4.40 2.47
CA LEU A 126 8.66 -5.13 1.44
C LEU A 126 9.55 -5.70 0.34
N PHE A 127 10.63 -5.00 -0.04
CA PHE A 127 11.42 -5.32 -1.23
C PHE A 127 12.87 -5.71 -0.97
N SER A 128 13.45 -5.36 0.19
CA SER A 128 14.75 -5.89 0.58
C SER A 128 14.54 -7.26 1.24
N ILE A 129 14.33 -7.32 2.55
CA ILE A 129 14.17 -8.60 3.26
C ILE A 129 12.86 -9.33 2.89
N GLY A 130 11.80 -8.58 2.54
CA GLY A 130 10.48 -9.13 2.15
C GLY A 130 10.30 -9.44 0.66
N GLY A 131 11.29 -9.12 -0.19
CA GLY A 131 11.14 -9.16 -1.65
C GLY A 131 10.66 -10.50 -2.21
N ASN A 132 11.17 -11.61 -1.68
CA ASN A 132 10.71 -12.94 -2.09
C ASN A 132 9.20 -13.15 -1.83
N HIS A 133 8.68 -12.68 -0.71
CA HIS A 133 7.26 -12.81 -0.37
C HIS A 133 6.39 -11.95 -1.29
N PHE A 134 6.87 -10.74 -1.65
CA PHE A 134 6.20 -9.87 -2.61
C PHE A 134 6.06 -10.56 -3.98
N ILE A 135 7.16 -11.12 -4.49
CA ILE A 135 7.19 -11.84 -5.77
C ILE A 135 6.18 -12.98 -5.77
N HIS A 136 6.18 -13.80 -4.74
CA HIS A 136 5.31 -14.97 -4.68
C HIS A 136 3.82 -14.62 -4.48
N ALA A 137 3.48 -13.59 -3.71
CA ALA A 137 2.10 -13.14 -3.55
C ALA A 137 1.56 -12.53 -4.85
N GLY A 138 2.35 -11.70 -5.54
CA GLY A 138 1.98 -11.12 -6.84
C GLY A 138 1.79 -12.18 -7.92
N ARG A 139 2.74 -13.12 -8.05
CA ARG A 139 2.66 -14.23 -9.00
C ARG A 139 1.38 -15.05 -8.84
N ARG A 140 0.98 -15.32 -7.59
CA ARG A 140 -0.24 -16.07 -7.26
C ARG A 140 -1.51 -15.23 -7.36
N ASN A 141 -1.39 -13.92 -7.52
CA ASN A 141 -2.50 -12.97 -7.48
C ASN A 141 -3.33 -13.11 -6.18
N VAL A 142 -2.64 -13.17 -5.03
CA VAL A 142 -3.33 -13.16 -3.73
C VAL A 142 -4.08 -11.84 -3.59
N ASP A 143 -5.35 -11.88 -3.18
CA ASP A 143 -6.20 -10.68 -3.05
C ASP A 143 -5.76 -9.81 -1.87
N LEU A 144 -4.74 -8.99 -2.10
CA LEU A 144 -4.12 -8.07 -1.15
C LEU A 144 -3.96 -6.69 -1.77
N THR A 145 -4.21 -5.65 -0.98
CA THR A 145 -3.79 -4.30 -1.32
C THR A 145 -2.47 -3.98 -0.61
N VAL A 146 -1.42 -3.68 -1.36
CA VAL A 146 -0.10 -3.35 -0.81
C VAL A 146 0.22 -1.89 -1.04
N VAL A 147 0.30 -1.11 0.05
CA VAL A 147 0.71 0.30 0.07
C VAL A 147 2.15 0.37 0.57
N CYS A 148 3.07 0.72 -0.32
CA CYS A 148 4.49 0.83 -0.03
C CYS A 148 4.90 2.29 0.08
N VAL A 149 5.42 2.71 1.23
CA VAL A 149 6.00 4.05 1.37
C VAL A 149 7.50 3.98 1.11
N ASN A 150 7.92 4.65 0.04
CA ASN A 150 9.31 4.71 -0.38
C ASN A 150 9.92 6.06 0.01
N ASN A 151 10.88 6.04 0.92
CA ASN A 151 11.63 7.22 1.35
C ASN A 151 13.15 7.12 1.07
N SER A 152 13.53 6.14 0.26
CA SER A 152 14.89 5.89 -0.25
C SER A 152 15.93 5.57 0.81
N ASN A 153 15.52 5.15 2.02
CA ASN A 153 16.46 4.71 3.06
C ASN A 153 15.74 3.94 4.20
N TYR A 154 16.51 3.27 5.04
CA TYR A 154 16.02 2.76 6.33
C TYR A 154 16.00 3.91 7.36
N GLY A 155 14.89 4.67 7.43
CA GLY A 155 14.81 5.85 8.30
C GLY A 155 14.87 5.52 9.78
N MET A 156 14.08 4.54 10.27
CA MET A 156 13.94 4.24 11.71
C MET A 156 15.26 3.83 12.37
N THR A 157 16.12 3.12 11.65
CA THR A 157 17.37 2.56 12.18
C THR A 157 18.58 3.47 12.01
N GLY A 158 18.41 4.64 11.38
CA GLY A 158 19.49 5.63 11.29
C GLY A 158 19.93 6.02 9.87
N GLY A 159 19.13 5.78 8.85
CA GLY A 159 19.35 6.28 7.49
C GLY A 159 20.30 5.45 6.65
N GLN A 160 20.27 4.12 6.78
CA GLN A 160 21.05 3.20 5.97
C GLN A 160 20.52 3.12 4.52
N CYS A 161 21.38 2.69 3.62
CA CYS A 161 21.06 2.42 2.23
C CYS A 161 19.97 1.33 2.13
N SER A 162 18.91 1.58 1.36
CA SER A 162 17.86 0.63 1.02
C SER A 162 17.94 0.22 -0.44
N ALA A 163 17.17 -0.78 -0.83
CA ALA A 163 17.11 -1.26 -2.21
C ALA A 163 16.59 -0.22 -3.21
N THR A 164 16.03 0.90 -2.76
CA THR A 164 15.54 1.99 -3.60
C THR A 164 16.39 3.26 -3.53
N THR A 165 17.47 3.23 -2.77
CA THR A 165 18.37 4.38 -2.65
C THR A 165 18.97 4.70 -4.01
N PRO A 166 18.78 5.92 -4.55
CA PRO A 166 19.31 6.29 -5.86
C PRO A 166 20.83 6.19 -5.94
N VAL A 167 21.36 5.91 -7.13
CA VAL A 167 22.81 5.94 -7.39
C VAL A 167 23.38 7.32 -7.02
N ARG A 168 24.53 7.33 -6.39
CA ARG A 168 25.25 8.51 -5.84
C ARG A 168 24.55 9.18 -4.65
N ALA A 169 23.43 8.67 -4.16
CA ALA A 169 22.86 9.19 -2.93
C ALA A 169 23.69 8.77 -1.71
N VAL A 170 23.87 9.72 -0.80
CA VAL A 170 24.63 9.52 0.43
C VAL A 170 23.69 9.00 1.52
N THR A 171 24.12 7.94 2.21
CA THR A 171 23.45 7.36 3.38
C THR A 171 24.46 7.04 4.47
N THR A 172 24.01 6.62 5.65
CA THR A 172 24.92 6.26 6.75
C THR A 172 25.81 5.05 6.42
N THR A 173 25.38 4.17 5.53
CA THR A 173 26.16 3.01 5.06
C THR A 173 26.83 3.20 3.70
N THR A 174 26.51 4.28 3.00
CA THR A 174 27.14 4.67 1.73
C THR A 174 27.62 6.12 1.79
N PRO A 175 28.63 6.44 2.63
CA PRO A 175 29.06 7.82 2.87
C PRO A 175 29.70 8.49 1.66
N PHE A 176 30.20 7.71 0.70
CA PHE A 176 30.77 8.19 -0.56
C PHE A 176 29.78 8.17 -1.73
N GLY A 177 28.52 7.87 -1.47
CA GLY A 177 27.45 7.71 -2.44
C GLY A 177 27.16 6.24 -2.78
N ASN A 178 25.89 5.94 -2.99
CA ASN A 178 25.45 4.60 -3.41
C ASN A 178 25.91 4.32 -4.85
N PHE A 179 26.46 3.14 -5.11
CA PHE A 179 26.88 2.69 -6.44
C PHE A 179 25.96 1.60 -7.01
N GLU A 180 25.07 1.04 -6.19
CA GLU A 180 24.14 -0.01 -6.60
C GLU A 180 22.92 0.59 -7.33
N ALA A 181 22.45 -0.11 -8.36
CA ALA A 181 21.24 0.26 -9.07
C ALA A 181 20.00 0.05 -8.17
N PRO A 182 19.15 1.08 -8.02
CA PRO A 182 17.96 0.95 -7.19
C PRO A 182 16.89 0.08 -7.88
N PHE A 183 16.09 -0.61 -7.08
CA PHE A 183 14.88 -1.27 -7.59
C PHE A 183 13.87 -0.23 -8.07
N SER A 184 13.28 -0.52 -9.23
CA SER A 184 12.05 0.14 -9.66
C SER A 184 10.86 -0.69 -9.21
N LEU A 185 10.19 -0.26 -8.14
CA LEU A 185 9.15 -1.04 -7.48
C LEU A 185 7.94 -1.30 -8.38
N PRO A 186 7.45 -0.33 -9.20
CA PRO A 186 6.38 -0.61 -10.14
C PRO A 186 6.74 -1.64 -11.22
N HIS A 187 8.01 -1.69 -11.67
CA HIS A 187 8.46 -2.73 -12.61
C HIS A 187 8.37 -4.11 -11.98
N ILE A 188 8.84 -4.26 -10.73
CA ILE A 188 8.75 -5.54 -10.03
C ILE A 188 7.28 -5.94 -9.87
N ALA A 189 6.41 -5.01 -9.43
CA ALA A 189 4.99 -5.28 -9.28
C ALA A 189 4.32 -5.71 -10.59
N ALA A 190 4.67 -5.07 -11.70
CA ALA A 190 4.18 -5.42 -13.02
C ALA A 190 4.70 -6.78 -13.49
N ALA A 191 6.00 -7.05 -13.31
CA ALA A 191 6.64 -8.30 -13.72
C ALA A 191 6.08 -9.52 -12.99
N VAL A 192 5.71 -9.38 -11.71
CA VAL A 192 5.06 -10.46 -10.96
C VAL A 192 3.57 -10.58 -11.25
N GLY A 193 3.00 -9.73 -12.09
CA GLY A 193 1.63 -9.81 -12.56
C GLY A 193 0.60 -9.16 -11.64
N ALA A 194 0.97 -8.14 -10.88
CA ALA A 194 0.01 -7.34 -10.13
C ALA A 194 -1.12 -6.80 -11.03
N VAL A 195 -2.34 -6.80 -10.53
CA VAL A 195 -3.54 -6.40 -11.29
C VAL A 195 -3.73 -4.89 -11.30
N TYR A 196 -3.21 -4.21 -10.31
CA TYR A 196 -3.19 -2.76 -10.21
C TYR A 196 -1.81 -2.30 -9.75
N VAL A 197 -1.22 -1.33 -10.47
CA VAL A 197 0.10 -0.76 -10.13
C VAL A 197 0.06 0.74 -10.30
N ALA A 198 0.39 1.47 -9.23
CA ALA A 198 0.44 2.92 -9.25
C ALA A 198 1.65 3.46 -8.47
N ARG A 199 2.08 4.68 -8.82
CA ARG A 199 3.05 5.46 -8.04
C ARG A 199 2.53 6.87 -7.86
N TRP A 200 2.56 7.34 -6.63
CA TRP A 200 2.25 8.71 -6.27
C TRP A 200 3.30 9.27 -5.31
N THR A 201 3.23 10.53 -4.99
CA THR A 201 4.06 11.15 -3.95
C THR A 201 3.18 11.69 -2.84
N ALA A 202 3.74 11.88 -1.65
CA ALA A 202 3.04 12.50 -0.53
C ALA A 202 2.53 13.93 -0.85
N PHE A 203 3.12 14.62 -1.83
CA PHE A 203 2.62 15.92 -2.31
C PHE A 203 1.26 15.79 -3.01
N HIS A 204 1.03 14.72 -3.77
CA HIS A 204 -0.21 14.49 -4.53
C HIS A 204 -1.28 13.77 -3.69
N ALA A 205 -1.57 14.28 -2.49
CA ALA A 205 -2.39 13.61 -1.48
C ALA A 205 -3.75 13.14 -1.98
N GLN A 206 -4.48 13.95 -2.73
CA GLN A 206 -5.81 13.60 -3.25
C GLN A 206 -5.74 12.48 -4.30
N LYS A 207 -4.79 12.56 -5.23
CA LYS A 207 -4.59 11.52 -6.26
C LYS A 207 -4.09 10.20 -5.65
N MET A 208 -3.15 10.29 -4.71
CA MET A 208 -2.70 9.17 -3.89
C MET A 208 -3.88 8.47 -3.18
N GLN A 209 -4.74 9.25 -2.50
CA GLN A 209 -5.92 8.74 -1.82
C GLN A 209 -6.89 8.04 -2.79
N ALA A 210 -7.16 8.63 -3.95
CA ALA A 210 -8.04 8.05 -4.96
C ALA A 210 -7.46 6.73 -5.52
N SER A 211 -6.16 6.69 -5.77
CA SER A 211 -5.46 5.49 -6.23
C SER A 211 -5.46 4.37 -5.19
N ILE A 212 -5.23 4.70 -3.91
CA ILE A 212 -5.35 3.72 -2.81
C ILE A 212 -6.77 3.16 -2.73
N ALA A 213 -7.80 4.02 -2.84
CA ALA A 213 -9.21 3.58 -2.82
C ALA A 213 -9.52 2.61 -3.97
N ARG A 214 -9.03 2.90 -5.19
CA ARG A 214 -9.14 1.96 -6.33
C ARG A 214 -8.44 0.64 -6.04
N ALA A 215 -7.21 0.67 -5.52
CA ALA A 215 -6.45 -0.52 -5.15
C ALA A 215 -7.20 -1.38 -4.11
N ILE A 216 -7.87 -0.75 -3.13
CA ILE A 216 -8.67 -1.44 -2.11
C ILE A 216 -9.88 -2.15 -2.73
N GLN A 217 -10.55 -1.53 -3.71
CA GLN A 217 -11.72 -2.11 -4.37
C GLN A 217 -11.35 -3.19 -5.39
N LYS A 218 -10.14 -3.15 -5.93
CA LYS A 218 -9.67 -4.11 -6.93
C LYS A 218 -9.52 -5.51 -6.32
N LYS A 219 -9.98 -6.54 -7.02
CA LYS A 219 -9.72 -7.94 -6.67
C LYS A 219 -8.36 -8.38 -7.18
N GLY A 220 -7.56 -8.99 -6.32
CA GLY A 220 -6.24 -9.50 -6.63
C GLY A 220 -5.12 -8.66 -6.03
N PHE A 221 -3.88 -8.93 -6.43
CA PHE A 221 -2.69 -8.30 -5.88
C PHE A 221 -2.51 -6.89 -6.45
N SER A 222 -2.84 -5.89 -5.64
CA SER A 222 -2.74 -4.47 -5.99
C SER A 222 -1.55 -3.82 -5.28
N PHE A 223 -0.82 -2.95 -5.99
CA PHE A 223 0.37 -2.28 -5.47
C PHE A 223 0.32 -0.78 -5.71
N VAL A 224 0.51 0.01 -4.64
CA VAL A 224 0.63 1.47 -4.71
C VAL A 224 1.92 1.89 -4.02
N GLU A 225 2.87 2.43 -4.79
CA GLU A 225 4.07 3.07 -4.26
C GLU A 225 3.80 4.54 -3.95
N ILE A 226 4.23 5.00 -2.77
CA ILE A 226 4.14 6.40 -2.36
C ILE A 226 5.52 6.91 -2.01
N MET A 227 6.04 7.81 -2.83
CA MET A 227 7.29 8.50 -2.52
C MET A 227 7.07 9.55 -1.45
N SER A 228 7.85 9.47 -0.38
CA SER A 228 7.63 10.25 0.83
C SER A 228 8.92 10.93 1.31
N PRO A 229 8.88 12.18 1.79
CA PRO A 229 10.05 12.82 2.38
C PRO A 229 10.58 12.08 3.62
N CYS A 230 11.90 11.95 3.71
CA CYS A 230 12.60 11.61 4.94
C CYS A 230 13.56 12.76 5.30
N PRO A 231 13.10 13.82 6.01
CA PRO A 231 13.92 15.02 6.26
C PRO A 231 15.09 14.73 7.19
N THR A 232 14.92 13.83 8.15
CA THR A 232 15.90 13.57 9.21
C THR A 232 17.16 12.89 8.70
N TYR A 233 17.06 11.98 7.74
CA TYR A 233 18.23 11.26 7.22
C TYR A 233 18.45 11.53 5.74
N TYR A 234 17.59 11.02 4.85
CA TYR A 234 17.84 11.09 3.41
C TYR A 234 18.02 12.54 2.91
N ALA A 235 17.09 13.44 3.25
CA ALA A 235 17.17 14.83 2.81
C ALA A 235 18.39 15.53 3.39
N ARG A 236 18.67 15.38 4.70
CA ARG A 236 19.80 16.02 5.37
C ARG A 236 21.13 15.56 4.78
N MET A 237 21.32 14.26 4.57
CA MET A 237 22.58 13.72 4.04
C MET A 237 22.80 14.09 2.58
N ASN A 238 21.75 14.25 1.80
CA ASN A 238 21.82 14.61 0.39
C ASN A 238 21.61 16.11 0.14
N LYS A 239 21.55 16.95 1.20
CA LYS A 239 21.39 18.40 1.14
C LYS A 239 20.14 18.84 0.36
N LEU A 240 19.02 18.11 0.55
CA LEU A 240 17.73 18.35 -0.12
C LEU A 240 16.81 19.30 0.67
N GLY A 241 17.31 19.90 1.74
CA GLY A 241 16.55 20.84 2.57
C GLY A 241 15.61 20.15 3.57
N THR A 242 14.52 20.83 3.87
CA THR A 242 13.48 20.41 4.82
C THR A 242 12.46 19.47 4.15
N GLY A 243 11.52 18.96 4.95
CA GLY A 243 10.38 18.21 4.40
C GLY A 243 9.54 19.03 3.41
N LEU A 244 9.40 20.35 3.64
CA LEU A 244 8.73 21.25 2.71
C LEU A 244 9.50 21.39 1.39
N ASP A 245 10.81 21.48 1.44
CA ASP A 245 11.64 21.57 0.23
C ASP A 245 11.54 20.27 -0.59
N MET A 246 11.49 19.11 0.06
CA MET A 246 11.22 17.83 -0.62
C MET A 246 9.83 17.77 -1.23
N MET A 247 8.81 18.33 -0.57
CA MET A 247 7.45 18.42 -1.15
C MET A 247 7.44 19.33 -2.40
N LYS A 248 8.14 20.47 -2.36
CA LYS A 248 8.33 21.32 -3.54
C LYS A 248 9.07 20.58 -4.65
N PHE A 249 10.13 19.84 -4.30
CA PHE A 249 10.84 18.99 -5.25
C PHE A 249 9.90 18.01 -5.94
N TYR A 250 9.01 17.32 -5.21
CA TYR A 250 8.01 16.43 -5.83
C TYR A 250 7.04 17.18 -6.73
N LYS A 251 6.59 18.39 -6.32
CA LYS A 251 5.74 19.24 -7.16
C LYS A 251 6.39 19.56 -8.51
N ASP A 252 7.65 19.97 -8.48
CA ASP A 252 8.33 20.53 -9.65
C ASP A 252 8.98 19.46 -10.55
N ASN A 253 9.23 18.26 -10.00
CA ASN A 253 9.97 17.19 -10.68
C ASN A 253 9.15 15.93 -10.95
N THR A 254 7.81 15.99 -10.84
CA THR A 254 6.95 14.88 -11.23
C THR A 254 6.22 15.15 -12.53
N VAL A 255 5.95 14.08 -13.27
CA VAL A 255 5.10 14.08 -14.47
C VAL A 255 4.01 13.04 -14.27
N ILE A 256 2.75 13.46 -14.39
CA ILE A 256 1.61 12.54 -14.31
C ILE A 256 1.45 11.90 -15.68
N ALA A 257 1.54 10.58 -15.71
CA ALA A 257 1.29 9.80 -16.91
C ALA A 257 0.67 8.45 -16.53
N ASN A 258 -0.48 8.15 -17.09
CA ASN A 258 -1.18 6.89 -16.89
C ASN A 258 -0.91 5.97 -18.08
N GLU A 259 -0.95 4.65 -17.86
CA GLU A 259 -0.82 3.63 -18.91
C GLU A 259 0.48 3.75 -19.76
N VAL A 260 1.55 4.24 -19.13
CA VAL A 260 2.86 4.37 -19.79
C VAL A 260 3.59 3.03 -19.89
N LYS A 261 4.54 2.95 -20.82
CA LYS A 261 5.45 1.81 -20.86
C LYS A 261 6.30 1.76 -19.59
N LEU A 262 6.50 0.56 -19.05
CA LEU A 262 7.23 0.39 -17.79
C LEU A 262 8.66 0.95 -17.86
N GLU A 263 9.32 0.84 -18.99
CA GLU A 263 10.67 1.38 -19.23
C GLU A 263 10.78 2.89 -18.97
N ASP A 264 9.67 3.63 -19.14
CA ASP A 264 9.62 5.09 -18.99
C ASP A 264 9.45 5.56 -17.52
N ILE A 265 9.15 4.65 -16.57
CA ILE A 265 8.88 5.00 -15.17
C ILE A 265 10.08 4.82 -14.23
N SER A 266 11.26 4.54 -14.76
CA SER A 266 12.49 4.45 -13.96
C SER A 266 12.88 5.78 -13.35
N ILE A 267 13.31 5.75 -12.08
CA ILE A 267 13.76 6.95 -11.36
C ILE A 267 15.26 7.08 -11.54
N THR A 268 15.69 8.20 -12.16
CA THR A 268 17.08 8.59 -12.25
C THR A 268 17.35 9.84 -11.42
N ARG A 269 18.53 9.95 -10.84
CA ARG A 269 18.93 11.16 -10.09
C ARG A 269 18.96 12.38 -11.04
N GLY A 270 18.16 13.38 -10.74
CA GLY A 270 18.00 14.59 -11.57
C GLY A 270 17.05 14.44 -12.76
N GLY A 271 16.48 13.26 -12.97
CA GLY A 271 15.39 13.04 -13.91
C GLY A 271 14.00 13.35 -13.30
N LYS A 272 13.00 13.54 -14.17
CA LYS A 272 11.61 13.65 -13.72
C LYS A 272 11.10 12.31 -13.24
N ILE A 273 10.27 12.33 -12.20
CA ILE A 273 9.62 11.17 -11.62
C ILE A 273 8.26 10.99 -12.30
N VAL A 274 8.07 9.91 -13.00
CA VAL A 274 6.78 9.56 -13.57
C VAL A 274 5.88 8.98 -12.48
N ILE A 275 4.71 9.58 -12.31
CA ILE A 275 3.67 9.17 -11.35
C ILE A 275 2.35 8.97 -12.08
N GLY A 276 1.48 8.13 -11.53
CA GLY A 276 0.19 7.82 -12.12
C GLY A 276 -0.26 6.38 -11.81
N ASP A 277 -1.33 5.99 -12.45
CA ASP A 277 -1.86 4.63 -12.43
C ASP A 277 -1.35 3.93 -13.71
N PHE A 278 -0.43 2.98 -13.57
CA PHE A 278 0.30 2.37 -14.68
C PHE A 278 -0.34 1.10 -15.20
N ILE A 279 -0.95 0.32 -14.31
CA ILE A 279 -1.62 -0.95 -14.65
C ILE A 279 -2.96 -1.01 -13.93
N ASP A 280 -3.98 -1.36 -14.69
CA ASP A 280 -5.32 -1.68 -14.19
C ASP A 280 -5.90 -2.78 -15.08
N LYS A 281 -5.88 -4.04 -14.60
CA LYS A 281 -6.34 -5.22 -15.33
C LYS A 281 -7.04 -6.19 -14.40
N ASP A 282 -7.84 -7.10 -14.94
CA ASP A 282 -8.50 -8.15 -14.21
C ASP A 282 -7.80 -9.49 -14.41
N ARG A 283 -7.74 -10.29 -13.33
CA ARG A 283 -7.19 -11.64 -13.33
C ARG A 283 -7.82 -12.42 -12.17
N PRO A 284 -8.16 -13.71 -12.34
CA PRO A 284 -8.64 -14.53 -11.23
C PRO A 284 -7.68 -14.49 -10.05
N THR A 285 -8.21 -14.40 -8.84
CA THR A 285 -7.41 -14.44 -7.61
C THR A 285 -6.96 -15.86 -7.30
N PHE A 286 -5.98 -15.99 -6.40
CA PHE A 286 -5.56 -17.30 -5.91
C PHE A 286 -6.73 -18.07 -5.28
N ASN A 287 -7.58 -17.39 -4.52
CA ASN A 287 -8.75 -18.01 -3.89
C ASN A 287 -9.77 -18.50 -4.94
N ASP A 288 -10.04 -17.70 -5.99
CA ASP A 288 -10.94 -18.11 -7.09
C ASP A 288 -10.43 -19.39 -7.77
N LEU A 289 -9.12 -19.46 -8.04
CA LEU A 289 -8.50 -20.63 -8.66
C LEU A 289 -8.53 -21.86 -7.74
N VAL A 290 -8.28 -21.69 -6.44
CA VAL A 290 -8.38 -22.78 -5.46
C VAL A 290 -9.81 -23.29 -5.36
N GLU A 291 -10.80 -22.40 -5.33
CA GLU A 291 -12.21 -22.78 -5.28
C GLU A 291 -12.63 -23.55 -6.55
N GLU A 292 -12.26 -23.06 -7.73
CA GLU A 292 -12.51 -23.73 -9.00
C GLU A 292 -11.90 -25.14 -9.03
N MET A 293 -10.65 -25.28 -8.60
CA MET A 293 -9.97 -26.59 -8.56
C MET A 293 -10.62 -27.54 -7.53
N THR A 294 -10.96 -27.02 -6.36
CA THR A 294 -11.62 -27.84 -5.31
C THR A 294 -12.96 -28.36 -5.80
N CYS A 295 -13.77 -27.53 -6.44
CA CYS A 295 -15.06 -27.96 -6.99
C CYS A 295 -14.91 -29.06 -8.05
N LYS A 296 -13.85 -29.03 -8.88
CA LYS A 296 -13.60 -30.06 -9.91
C LYS A 296 -13.21 -31.43 -9.34
N PHE A 297 -12.56 -31.44 -8.16
CA PHE A 297 -12.05 -32.69 -7.56
C PHE A 297 -12.85 -33.18 -6.35
N THR A 298 -13.88 -32.44 -5.94
CA THR A 298 -14.78 -32.92 -4.88
C THR A 298 -15.78 -33.90 -5.48
N PRO A 299 -15.85 -35.18 -5.05
CA PRO A 299 -16.84 -36.12 -5.54
C PRO A 299 -18.26 -35.61 -5.30
N ALA A 300 -19.19 -35.91 -6.22
CA ALA A 300 -20.59 -35.50 -6.15
C ALA A 300 -21.32 -36.15 -4.95
N GLY A 301 -20.99 -35.83 -3.75
CA GLY A 301 -21.50 -36.37 -2.49
C GLY A 301 -20.93 -35.64 -1.27
N HIS A 302 -19.90 -34.84 -1.46
CA HIS A 302 -19.33 -33.98 -0.41
C HIS A 302 -19.60 -32.51 -0.73
N ALA A 303 -20.90 -32.14 -0.78
CA ALA A 303 -21.27 -30.72 -0.85
C ALA A 303 -20.67 -29.98 0.36
N LYS A 304 -20.16 -28.74 0.13
CA LYS A 304 -19.78 -27.86 1.25
C LYS A 304 -20.93 -27.86 2.27
N PRO A 305 -20.63 -27.96 3.59
CA PRO A 305 -21.67 -27.85 4.59
C PRO A 305 -22.43 -26.54 4.36
N SER A 306 -23.77 -26.65 4.29
CA SER A 306 -24.67 -25.49 4.19
C SER A 306 -24.49 -24.60 5.41
N GLY A 307 -24.85 -23.31 5.32
CA GLY A 307 -24.66 -22.37 6.42
C GLY A 307 -25.27 -22.82 7.76
N GLU A 308 -26.23 -23.75 7.74
CA GLU A 308 -26.87 -24.36 8.92
C GLU A 308 -25.95 -25.37 9.64
N ASP A 309 -25.04 -26.04 8.91
CA ASP A 309 -24.10 -27.00 9.51
C ASP A 309 -22.92 -26.31 10.23
N LYS A 310 -22.64 -25.05 9.91
CA LYS A 310 -21.59 -24.27 10.59
C LYS A 310 -21.99 -23.91 12.03
N GLN A 311 -23.27 -23.72 12.33
CA GLN A 311 -23.75 -23.43 13.68
C GLN A 311 -23.61 -24.60 14.64
N LYS A 312 -23.54 -25.84 14.14
CA LYS A 312 -23.36 -27.04 14.98
C LYS A 312 -21.90 -27.33 15.35
N LEU A 313 -20.91 -26.74 14.64
CA LEU A 313 -19.50 -26.95 14.92
C LEU A 313 -18.91 -25.94 15.94
N GLU A 314 -19.64 -24.89 16.30
CA GLU A 314 -19.22 -23.91 17.30
C GLU A 314 -19.59 -24.27 18.76
N LEU A 315 -20.17 -25.45 18.99
CA LEU A 315 -20.67 -25.91 20.31
C LEU A 315 -19.96 -27.16 20.86
N HIS A 316 -18.72 -27.45 20.41
CA HIS A 316 -17.93 -28.52 21.04
C HIS A 316 -16.48 -28.12 21.25
#